data_a3ca1769f696461805ca071e0568772e
#
_entry.id   a3ca1769f696461805ca071e0568772e
#
_cell.length_a   1.000
_cell.length_b   1.000
_cell.length_c   1.000
_cell.angle_alpha   90.00
_cell.angle_beta   90.00
_cell.angle_gamma   90.00
#
_symmetry.space_group_name_H-M   'P 1'
#
loop_
_entity.id
_entity.type
_entity.pdbx_description
1 polymer ?
#
loop_
_entity_poly.entity_id
_entity_poly.type
_entity_poly.pdbx_seq_one_letter_code
_entity_poly.pdbx_strand_id
1 'polypeptide(L)'
;MKGRIGTQTTLFTLYPKSLVDKLRYVNDVKLTKEAKLRLRWIEYYEKVKDVTKTCRYFGISRTTFYKWLKRYQKDGLKGLLDRPKTPLRKRAPTVRKKYELDIIRIRNNNPTWSKEKIAIYLEKEKGIKVSPSTIYRVLKSFGLIERTRSIKQQRKKKYNVNKKRIKTGLKARAPGEVIQIDLKHLTLRGVTYYQYTAIDKYSRLVFAKVYKNKTSRNTKLFIQEAMKYFGFSISKVQTDNGSEFMGEFDKYLKEIGIEHYYSYPRTPKTNGNVERVIRTIEEELWFIEGIDYTIDHLNSLLEKYIEKYNFVRPHCSLGYRTPAEVAYGNGIKNSEVVL
;
A
#
# COMPACT_ATOMS: atom_id res chain seq x y z
N MET A 1 -59.94 5.50 4.78
CA MET A 1 -58.80 6.35 5.22
C MET A 1 -59.02 6.75 6.69
N LYS A 2 -58.34 6.10 7.63
CA LYS A 2 -58.43 6.45 9.07
C LYS A 2 -57.18 7.20 9.47
N GLY A 3 -57.29 8.52 9.64
CA GLY A 3 -56.24 9.39 10.10
C GLY A 3 -55.89 9.11 11.56
N ARG A 4 -54.66 8.78 11.85
CA ARG A 4 -54.10 8.77 13.22
C ARG A 4 -53.79 10.21 13.63
N ILE A 5 -54.72 10.89 14.22
CA ILE A 5 -54.53 12.13 14.95
C ILE A 5 -54.87 11.79 16.42
N GLY A 6 -53.87 11.65 17.29
CA GLY A 6 -54.25 11.40 18.67
C GLY A 6 -53.16 11.11 19.68
N THR A 7 -51.86 11.40 19.41
CA THR A 7 -50.81 11.10 20.40
C THR A 7 -49.99 12.30 20.87
N GLN A 8 -50.13 13.48 20.29
CA GLN A 8 -49.35 14.65 20.72
C GLN A 8 -50.07 15.50 21.81
N THR A 9 -51.37 15.41 21.92
CA THR A 9 -52.12 16.26 22.85
C THR A 9 -52.17 15.72 24.28
N THR A 10 -51.99 14.42 24.49
CA THR A 10 -52.10 13.78 25.83
C THR A 10 -50.82 13.94 26.67
N LEU A 11 -49.66 14.18 26.09
CA LEU A 11 -48.43 14.39 26.84
C LEU A 11 -48.35 15.77 27.50
N PHE A 12 -48.98 16.79 26.92
CA PHE A 12 -48.96 18.16 27.45
C PHE A 12 -49.82 18.38 28.68
N THR A 13 -50.81 17.55 28.91
CA THR A 13 -51.75 17.66 30.06
C THR A 13 -51.28 16.90 31.29
N LEU A 14 -50.41 15.93 31.17
CA LEU A 14 -49.98 15.06 32.26
C LEU A 14 -48.66 15.47 32.96
N TYR A 15 -47.87 16.36 32.34
CA TYR A 15 -46.59 16.74 32.91
C TYR A 15 -46.39 18.26 32.98
N PRO A 16 -45.74 18.79 34.04
CA PRO A 16 -45.42 20.20 34.15
C PRO A 16 -44.61 20.69 32.95
N LYS A 17 -44.89 21.92 32.48
CA LYS A 17 -44.24 22.55 31.31
C LYS A 17 -42.69 22.46 31.34
N SER A 18 -42.12 22.58 32.55
CA SER A 18 -40.68 22.40 32.79
C SER A 18 -40.12 21.00 32.46
N LEU A 19 -40.98 19.96 32.58
CA LEU A 19 -40.56 18.59 32.27
C LEU A 19 -40.67 18.30 30.77
N VAL A 20 -41.64 18.89 30.09
CA VAL A 20 -41.82 18.78 28.63
C VAL A 20 -40.72 19.50 27.89
N ASP A 21 -40.31 20.67 28.39
CA ASP A 21 -39.18 21.41 27.82
C ASP A 21 -37.84 20.66 28.04
N LYS A 22 -37.68 20.00 29.20
CA LYS A 22 -36.53 19.10 29.46
C LYS A 22 -36.53 17.89 28.53
N LEU A 23 -37.70 17.30 28.22
CA LEU A 23 -37.81 16.15 27.29
C LEU A 23 -37.58 16.54 25.83
N ARG A 24 -37.95 17.73 25.37
CA ARG A 24 -37.64 18.27 24.05
C ARG A 24 -36.11 18.45 23.89
N TYR A 25 -35.43 18.95 24.91
CA TYR A 25 -33.99 19.15 24.93
C TYR A 25 -33.20 17.82 24.97
N VAL A 26 -33.79 16.74 25.52
CA VAL A 26 -33.15 15.41 25.58
C VAL A 26 -33.06 14.75 24.19
N ASN A 27 -33.99 15.04 23.29
CA ASN A 27 -34.00 14.46 21.95
C ASN A 27 -32.86 15.03 21.04
N ASP A 28 -32.38 16.25 21.31
CA ASP A 28 -31.31 16.89 20.52
C ASP A 28 -29.92 16.61 21.03
N VAL A 29 -29.74 16.12 22.26
CA VAL A 29 -28.45 15.85 22.86
C VAL A 29 -28.30 14.37 23.17
N LYS A 30 -27.52 13.63 22.40
CA LYS A 30 -27.16 12.22 22.71
C LYS A 30 -26.30 12.19 23.98
N LEU A 31 -26.97 11.97 25.13
CA LEU A 31 -26.29 11.85 26.42
C LEU A 31 -25.56 10.51 26.54
N THR A 32 -24.30 10.56 26.98
CA THR A 32 -23.52 9.38 27.35
C THR A 32 -24.09 8.74 28.64
N LYS A 33 -23.66 7.48 28.94
CA LYS A 33 -24.09 6.79 30.18
C LYS A 33 -23.72 7.61 31.42
N GLU A 34 -22.57 8.21 31.46
CA GLU A 34 -22.05 9.04 32.54
C GLU A 34 -22.85 10.35 32.67
N ALA A 35 -23.20 10.98 31.56
CA ALA A 35 -24.04 12.18 31.57
C ALA A 35 -25.46 11.92 32.07
N LYS A 36 -26.04 10.77 31.72
CA LYS A 36 -27.33 10.32 32.26
C LYS A 36 -27.25 10.09 33.77
N LEU A 37 -26.20 9.51 34.28
CA LEU A 37 -25.97 9.30 35.72
C LEU A 37 -25.89 10.66 36.44
N ARG A 38 -25.13 11.61 35.89
CA ARG A 38 -25.02 12.98 36.46
C ARG A 38 -26.36 13.71 36.46
N LEU A 39 -27.18 13.50 35.43
CA LEU A 39 -28.54 14.06 35.40
C LEU A 39 -29.39 13.50 36.53
N ARG A 40 -29.32 12.18 36.81
CA ARG A 40 -30.03 11.57 37.95
C ARG A 40 -29.62 12.16 39.30
N TRP A 41 -28.33 12.52 39.48
CA TRP A 41 -27.90 13.19 40.73
C TRP A 41 -28.60 14.53 40.92
N ILE A 42 -28.76 15.30 39.82
CA ILE A 42 -29.39 16.61 39.86
C ILE A 42 -30.90 16.47 40.06
N GLU A 43 -31.55 15.57 39.34
CA GLU A 43 -32.98 15.28 39.49
C GLU A 43 -33.35 14.83 40.91
N TYR A 44 -32.51 13.98 41.51
CA TYR A 44 -32.72 13.56 42.89
C TYR A 44 -32.54 14.72 43.89
N TYR A 45 -31.51 15.54 43.67
CA TYR A 45 -31.29 16.75 44.46
C TYR A 45 -32.47 17.75 44.33
N GLU A 46 -33.00 17.93 43.14
CA GLU A 46 -34.15 18.82 42.91
C GLU A 46 -35.39 18.35 43.71
N LYS A 47 -35.54 17.07 43.97
CA LYS A 47 -36.64 16.48 44.78
C LYS A 47 -36.35 16.61 46.29
N VAL A 48 -35.15 16.28 46.72
CA VAL A 48 -34.79 16.14 48.13
C VAL A 48 -34.31 17.47 48.75
N LYS A 49 -33.76 18.38 47.93
CA LYS A 49 -33.17 19.68 48.34
C LYS A 49 -32.06 19.57 49.37
N ASP A 50 -31.48 18.38 49.52
CA ASP A 50 -30.39 18.10 50.46
C ASP A 50 -29.19 17.49 49.73
N VAL A 51 -28.07 18.23 49.69
CA VAL A 51 -26.85 17.82 49.03
C VAL A 51 -26.19 16.63 49.75
N THR A 52 -26.28 16.60 51.09
CA THR A 52 -25.64 15.56 51.88
C THR A 52 -26.30 14.21 51.66
N LYS A 53 -27.63 14.18 51.64
CA LYS A 53 -28.41 12.97 51.34
C LYS A 53 -28.19 12.52 49.92
N THR A 54 -28.16 13.45 48.94
CA THR A 54 -27.88 13.15 47.54
C THR A 54 -26.47 12.52 47.38
N CYS A 55 -25.44 13.12 47.97
CA CYS A 55 -24.07 12.61 47.86
C CYS A 55 -23.92 11.22 48.50
N ARG A 56 -24.59 10.98 49.68
CA ARG A 56 -24.57 9.66 50.33
C ARG A 56 -25.27 8.61 49.48
N TYR A 57 -26.44 8.96 48.91
CA TYR A 57 -27.23 8.03 48.07
C TYR A 57 -26.47 7.56 46.83
N PHE A 58 -25.79 8.45 46.16
CA PHE A 58 -25.04 8.12 44.93
C PHE A 58 -23.53 7.80 45.15
N GLY A 59 -23.03 7.83 46.38
CA GLY A 59 -21.64 7.53 46.70
C GLY A 59 -20.64 8.54 46.08
N ILE A 60 -21.02 9.83 45.99
CA ILE A 60 -20.19 10.86 45.38
C ILE A 60 -19.76 11.93 46.39
N SER A 61 -18.61 12.59 46.13
CA SER A 61 -18.20 13.70 46.97
C SER A 61 -19.03 14.95 46.71
N ARG A 62 -19.18 15.80 47.73
CA ARG A 62 -19.86 17.11 47.58
C ARG A 62 -19.17 17.97 46.51
N THR A 63 -17.86 17.95 46.42
CA THR A 63 -17.08 18.68 45.41
C THR A 63 -17.47 18.24 44.02
N THR A 64 -17.56 16.93 43.79
CA THR A 64 -18.00 16.35 42.51
C THR A 64 -19.44 16.79 42.18
N PHE A 65 -20.34 16.72 43.15
CA PHE A 65 -21.71 17.13 42.92
C PHE A 65 -21.82 18.59 42.55
N TYR A 66 -21.22 19.53 43.31
CA TYR A 66 -21.28 20.96 43.03
C TYR A 66 -20.62 21.31 41.69
N LYS A 67 -19.52 20.64 41.31
CA LYS A 67 -18.91 20.80 39.99
C LYS A 67 -19.91 20.56 38.86
N TRP A 68 -20.65 19.48 38.92
CA TRP A 68 -21.63 19.12 37.89
C TRP A 68 -22.92 19.95 37.97
N LEU A 69 -23.36 20.29 39.16
CA LEU A 69 -24.51 21.20 39.35
C LEU A 69 -24.20 22.57 38.71
N LYS A 70 -23.05 23.18 38.99
CA LYS A 70 -22.64 24.46 38.42
C LYS A 70 -22.58 24.41 36.87
N ARG A 71 -22.10 23.31 36.34
CA ARG A 71 -22.03 23.11 34.87
C ARG A 71 -23.43 22.93 34.27
N TYR A 72 -24.28 22.24 34.96
CA TYR A 72 -25.69 22.06 34.54
C TYR A 72 -26.45 23.38 34.57
N GLN A 73 -26.27 24.18 35.60
CA GLN A 73 -26.90 25.50 35.73
C GLN A 73 -26.44 26.44 34.60
N LYS A 74 -25.18 26.36 34.19
CA LYS A 74 -24.63 27.22 33.14
C LYS A 74 -24.99 26.76 31.73
N ASP A 75 -24.77 25.50 31.42
CA ASP A 75 -24.76 24.96 30.04
C ASP A 75 -25.91 23.92 29.82
N GLY A 76 -26.83 23.75 30.78
CA GLY A 76 -27.89 22.78 30.69
C GLY A 76 -27.39 21.33 30.55
N LEU A 77 -28.09 20.52 29.79
CA LEU A 77 -27.75 19.12 29.54
C LEU A 77 -26.38 18.95 28.87
N LYS A 78 -25.94 19.93 28.05
CA LYS A 78 -24.60 19.92 27.43
C LYS A 78 -23.50 20.05 28.48
N GLY A 79 -23.75 20.71 29.58
CA GLY A 79 -22.82 20.85 30.71
C GLY A 79 -22.50 19.52 31.39
N LEU A 80 -23.34 18.51 31.26
CA LEU A 80 -23.14 17.18 31.85
C LEU A 80 -22.24 16.26 31.00
N LEU A 81 -21.96 16.64 29.75
CA LEU A 81 -21.04 15.91 28.90
C LEU A 81 -19.60 16.14 29.33
N ASP A 82 -18.76 15.12 29.13
CA ASP A 82 -17.31 15.27 29.34
C ASP A 82 -16.72 16.18 28.27
N ARG A 83 -15.92 17.14 28.71
CA ARG A 83 -15.16 17.98 27.79
C ARG A 83 -14.04 17.16 27.15
N PRO A 84 -13.70 17.39 25.86
CA PRO A 84 -12.57 16.73 25.23
C PRO A 84 -11.30 16.94 26.05
N LYS A 85 -10.64 15.86 26.44
CA LYS A 85 -9.36 15.92 27.18
C LYS A 85 -8.17 16.29 26.26
N THR A 86 -8.43 16.52 24.98
CA THR A 86 -7.41 16.89 24.00
C THR A 86 -6.95 18.31 24.27
N PRO A 87 -5.63 18.58 24.29
CA PRO A 87 -5.09 19.94 24.45
C PRO A 87 -5.67 20.91 23.41
N LEU A 88 -6.10 22.09 23.83
CA LEU A 88 -6.61 23.14 22.93
C LEU A 88 -5.57 23.61 21.93
N ARG A 89 -4.29 23.64 22.34
CA ARG A 89 -3.15 23.92 21.47
C ARG A 89 -2.43 22.64 21.11
N LYS A 90 -2.71 22.09 19.93
CA LYS A 90 -1.92 20.99 19.36
C LYS A 90 -0.74 21.57 18.60
N ARG A 91 0.46 21.05 18.86
CA ARG A 91 1.65 21.40 18.07
C ARG A 91 1.38 21.05 16.60
N ALA A 92 1.41 22.01 15.71
CA ALA A 92 1.27 21.77 14.28
C ALA A 92 2.50 20.98 13.80
N PRO A 93 2.34 19.83 13.15
CA PRO A 93 3.47 19.06 12.64
C PRO A 93 4.06 19.79 11.41
N THR A 94 5.12 20.57 11.64
CA THR A 94 5.78 21.40 10.62
C THR A 94 6.25 20.61 9.40
N VAL A 95 6.89 19.47 9.64
CA VAL A 95 7.39 18.57 8.58
C VAL A 95 6.26 17.97 7.75
N ARG A 96 5.15 17.60 8.38
CA ARG A 96 4.00 17.02 7.71
C ARG A 96 3.40 17.97 6.68
N LYS A 97 3.11 19.22 7.08
CA LYS A 97 2.48 20.20 6.18
C LYS A 97 3.38 20.57 5.01
N LYS A 98 4.69 20.72 5.25
CA LYS A 98 5.65 21.13 4.22
C LYS A 98 5.75 20.14 3.06
N TYR A 99 5.69 18.83 3.33
CA TYR A 99 5.92 17.79 2.32
C TYR A 99 4.67 16.97 1.99
N GLU A 100 3.52 17.38 2.47
CA GLU A 100 2.25 16.65 2.30
C GLU A 100 1.88 16.48 0.83
N LEU A 101 1.96 17.54 0.03
CA LEU A 101 1.67 17.53 -1.40
C LEU A 101 2.63 16.64 -2.19
N ASP A 102 3.92 16.66 -1.87
CA ASP A 102 4.91 15.80 -2.51
C ASP A 102 4.63 14.32 -2.24
N ILE A 103 4.30 13.98 -1.00
CA ILE A 103 3.96 12.61 -0.60
C ILE A 103 2.71 12.12 -1.36
N ILE A 104 1.67 12.96 -1.47
CA ILE A 104 0.44 12.64 -2.20
C ILE A 104 0.74 12.44 -3.68
N ARG A 105 1.51 13.34 -4.30
CA ARG A 105 1.89 13.28 -5.71
C ARG A 105 2.66 12.00 -6.04
N ILE A 106 3.65 11.66 -5.21
CA ILE A 106 4.42 10.41 -5.39
C ILE A 106 3.51 9.19 -5.24
N ARG A 107 2.58 9.19 -4.28
CA ARG A 107 1.63 8.08 -4.08
C ARG A 107 0.69 7.90 -5.25
N ASN A 108 0.15 9.00 -5.80
CA ASN A 108 -0.75 8.95 -6.95
C ASN A 108 -0.03 8.44 -8.21
N ASN A 109 1.21 8.88 -8.42
CA ASN A 109 2.04 8.41 -9.53
C ASN A 109 2.55 6.97 -9.34
N ASN A 110 2.57 6.47 -8.09
CA ASN A 110 3.07 5.14 -7.75
C ASN A 110 2.18 4.47 -6.70
N PRO A 111 0.96 4.02 -7.07
CA PRO A 111 -0.04 3.53 -6.12
C PRO A 111 0.38 2.33 -5.28
N THR A 112 1.34 1.54 -5.76
CA THR A 112 1.82 0.31 -5.11
C THR A 112 3.03 0.51 -4.19
N TRP A 113 3.65 1.71 -4.20
CA TRP A 113 4.83 1.96 -3.39
C TRP A 113 4.52 1.99 -1.89
N SER A 114 5.34 1.31 -1.10
CA SER A 114 5.24 1.35 0.35
C SER A 114 5.73 2.70 0.91
N LYS A 115 5.36 2.99 2.15
CA LYS A 115 5.82 4.20 2.86
C LYS A 115 7.35 4.31 2.94
N GLU A 116 8.06 3.17 3.02
CA GLU A 116 9.51 3.10 3.02
C GLU A 116 10.09 3.51 1.66
N LYS A 117 9.52 2.99 0.56
CA LYS A 117 9.94 3.36 -0.80
C LYS A 117 9.77 4.86 -1.07
N ILE A 118 8.63 5.42 -0.63
CA ILE A 118 8.35 6.86 -0.76
C ILE A 118 9.36 7.67 0.07
N ALA A 119 9.72 7.23 1.28
CA ALA A 119 10.69 7.91 2.12
C ALA A 119 12.06 8.00 1.45
N ILE A 120 12.54 6.88 0.91
CA ILE A 120 13.85 6.79 0.25
C ILE A 120 13.87 7.57 -1.05
N TYR A 121 12.78 7.51 -1.81
CA TYR A 121 12.65 8.31 -3.04
C TYR A 121 12.72 9.82 -2.75
N LEU A 122 12.01 10.30 -1.70
CA LEU A 122 12.08 11.70 -1.27
C LEU A 122 13.49 12.11 -0.83
N GLU A 123 14.21 11.23 -0.13
CA GLU A 123 15.58 11.48 0.30
C GLU A 123 16.54 11.56 -0.88
N LYS A 124 16.45 10.61 -1.84
CA LYS A 124 17.35 10.56 -3.01
C LYS A 124 17.09 11.67 -4.03
N GLU A 125 15.82 11.88 -4.40
CA GLU A 125 15.47 12.80 -5.50
C GLU A 125 15.35 14.26 -5.05
N LYS A 126 14.95 14.50 -3.81
CA LYS A 126 14.67 15.86 -3.31
C LYS A 126 15.51 16.26 -2.10
N GLY A 127 16.38 15.39 -1.60
CA GLY A 127 17.14 15.61 -0.38
C GLY A 127 16.26 15.76 0.87
N ILE A 128 15.01 15.29 0.82
CA ILE A 128 14.01 15.49 1.88
C ILE A 128 13.96 14.24 2.76
N LYS A 129 14.45 14.33 3.99
CA LYS A 129 14.42 13.25 4.96
C LYS A 129 13.12 13.26 5.77
N VAL A 130 12.21 12.33 5.46
CA VAL A 130 10.92 12.15 6.15
C VAL A 130 10.79 10.72 6.64
N SER A 131 10.40 10.55 7.91
CA SER A 131 10.22 9.20 8.46
C SER A 131 9.05 8.45 7.78
N PRO A 132 9.16 7.13 7.56
CA PRO A 132 8.06 6.32 7.01
C PRO A 132 6.75 6.42 7.81
N SER A 133 6.84 6.64 9.14
CA SER A 133 5.67 6.85 10.00
C SER A 133 4.93 8.16 9.70
N THR A 134 5.66 9.22 9.34
CA THR A 134 5.06 10.50 8.93
C THR A 134 4.35 10.34 7.59
N ILE A 135 4.97 9.67 6.63
CA ILE A 135 4.36 9.35 5.32
C ILE A 135 3.08 8.54 5.52
N TYR A 136 3.10 7.51 6.37
CA TYR A 136 1.91 6.72 6.69
C TYR A 136 0.75 7.57 7.24
N ARG A 137 1.05 8.53 8.15
CA ARG A 137 0.03 9.43 8.71
C ARG A 137 -0.57 10.35 7.64
N VAL A 138 0.24 10.85 6.72
CA VAL A 138 -0.23 11.63 5.57
C VAL A 138 -1.13 10.76 4.69
N LEU A 139 -0.66 9.61 4.22
CA LEU A 139 -1.43 8.72 3.36
C LEU A 139 -2.76 8.29 4.02
N LYS A 140 -2.75 8.03 5.33
CA LYS A 140 -3.95 7.69 6.10
C LYS A 140 -4.95 8.85 6.16
N SER A 141 -4.48 10.07 6.38
CA SER A 141 -5.36 11.25 6.48
C SER A 141 -6.05 11.61 5.16
N PHE A 142 -5.44 11.25 4.02
CA PHE A 142 -6.02 11.46 2.69
C PHE A 142 -6.70 10.22 2.11
N GLY A 143 -6.88 9.15 2.89
CA GLY A 143 -7.54 7.93 2.43
C GLY A 143 -6.76 7.12 1.37
N LEU A 144 -5.47 7.43 1.18
CA LEU A 144 -4.61 6.81 0.17
C LEU A 144 -4.03 5.44 0.58
N ILE A 145 -4.58 4.82 1.62
CA ILE A 145 -4.23 3.46 2.06
C ILE A 145 -5.34 2.50 1.67
N GLU A 146 -5.13 1.75 0.61
CA GLU A 146 -6.10 0.75 0.15
C GLU A 146 -6.06 -0.51 1.03
N ARG A 147 -7.11 -0.74 1.82
CA ARG A 147 -7.28 -1.92 2.68
C ARG A 147 -7.26 -3.25 1.92
N THR A 148 -7.85 -3.29 0.73
CA THR A 148 -8.01 -4.50 -0.08
C THR A 148 -6.67 -5.08 -0.55
N ARG A 149 -5.70 -4.25 -0.92
CA ARG A 149 -4.34 -4.69 -1.31
C ARG A 149 -3.54 -5.20 -0.10
N SER A 150 -3.66 -4.52 1.06
CA SER A 150 -3.04 -4.97 2.32
C SER A 150 -3.55 -6.35 2.77
N ILE A 151 -4.83 -6.64 2.62
CA ILE A 151 -5.43 -7.94 2.98
C ILE A 151 -4.94 -9.05 2.06
N LYS A 152 -4.83 -8.81 0.74
CA LYS A 152 -4.27 -9.79 -0.21
C LYS A 152 -2.79 -10.11 0.10
N GLN A 153 -1.98 -9.10 0.46
CA GLN A 153 -0.58 -9.29 0.86
C GLN A 153 -0.45 -10.04 2.19
N GLN A 154 -1.30 -9.75 3.17
CA GLN A 154 -1.31 -10.45 4.46
C GLN A 154 -1.76 -11.91 4.33
N ARG A 155 -2.77 -12.20 3.48
CA ARG A 155 -3.19 -13.58 3.19
C ARG A 155 -2.10 -14.40 2.52
N LYS A 156 -1.32 -13.81 1.58
CA LYS A 156 -0.16 -14.48 0.96
C LYS A 156 0.95 -14.79 1.97
N LYS A 157 1.18 -13.93 2.98
CA LYS A 157 2.16 -14.21 4.06
C LYS A 157 1.74 -15.36 4.98
N LYS A 158 0.44 -15.52 5.27
CA LYS A 158 -0.08 -16.63 6.10
C LYS A 158 0.09 -18.01 5.46
N TYR A 159 0.05 -18.10 4.11
CA TYR A 159 0.22 -19.39 3.40
C TYR A 159 1.68 -19.85 3.26
N ASN A 160 2.65 -19.05 3.65
CA ASN A 160 4.09 -19.36 3.51
C ASN A 160 4.77 -19.91 4.77
N VAL A 161 4.06 -20.26 5.82
CA VAL A 161 4.67 -20.65 7.11
C VAL A 161 5.21 -22.08 7.14
N ASN A 162 4.81 -22.96 6.21
CA ASN A 162 5.18 -24.40 6.27
C ASN A 162 5.85 -24.95 5.00
N LYS A 163 6.80 -24.24 4.39
CA LYS A 163 7.60 -24.83 3.28
C LYS A 163 9.07 -24.98 3.68
N LYS A 164 9.51 -26.22 3.92
CA LYS A 164 10.93 -26.62 4.00
C LYS A 164 11.70 -26.01 2.82
N ARG A 165 12.74 -25.20 3.13
CA ARG A 165 13.60 -24.56 2.12
C ARG A 165 14.44 -25.64 1.43
N ILE A 166 14.06 -26.04 0.20
CA ILE A 166 14.91 -26.86 -0.65
C ILE A 166 15.94 -25.92 -1.30
N LYS A 167 17.23 -26.23 -1.16
CA LYS A 167 18.33 -25.53 -1.83
C LYS A 167 18.25 -25.84 -3.33
N THR A 168 17.53 -25.04 -4.12
CA THR A 168 17.36 -25.27 -5.55
C THR A 168 17.46 -23.92 -6.27
N GLY A 169 18.52 -23.73 -7.02
CA GLY A 169 18.79 -22.59 -7.89
C GLY A 169 20.25 -22.16 -7.86
N LEU A 170 20.76 -21.79 -9.03
CA LEU A 170 22.09 -21.20 -9.16
C LEU A 170 22.20 -19.96 -8.26
N LYS A 171 23.30 -19.83 -7.52
CA LYS A 171 23.61 -18.59 -6.78
C LYS A 171 24.39 -17.67 -7.70
N ALA A 172 24.06 -16.38 -7.71
CA ALA A 172 24.84 -15.35 -8.37
C ALA A 172 25.64 -14.56 -7.33
N ARG A 173 26.91 -14.29 -7.62
CA ARG A 173 27.84 -13.54 -6.76
C ARG A 173 28.20 -12.19 -7.37
N ALA A 174 27.98 -12.02 -8.67
CA ALA A 174 28.27 -10.82 -9.44
C ALA A 174 27.20 -10.61 -10.53
N PRO A 175 27.06 -9.38 -11.05
CA PRO A 175 26.23 -9.10 -12.22
C PRO A 175 26.64 -9.97 -13.41
N GLY A 176 25.64 -10.49 -14.16
CA GLY A 176 25.85 -11.33 -15.33
C GLY A 176 26.18 -12.79 -15.05
N GLU A 177 26.43 -13.19 -13.81
CA GLU A 177 26.72 -14.61 -13.52
C GLU A 177 25.51 -15.52 -13.81
N VAL A 178 24.30 -15.09 -13.48
CA VAL A 178 23.06 -15.86 -13.74
C VAL A 178 21.94 -14.95 -14.16
N ILE A 179 21.48 -15.07 -15.39
CA ILE A 179 20.27 -14.44 -15.90
C ILE A 179 19.12 -15.45 -15.88
N GLN A 180 18.00 -15.10 -15.26
CA GLN A 180 16.76 -15.87 -15.35
C GLN A 180 15.86 -15.27 -16.41
N ILE A 181 15.33 -16.13 -17.30
CA ILE A 181 14.40 -15.72 -18.35
C ILE A 181 13.08 -16.50 -18.19
N ASP A 182 11.98 -15.80 -18.33
CA ASP A 182 10.65 -16.39 -18.33
C ASP A 182 9.73 -15.65 -19.29
N LEU A 183 8.62 -16.30 -19.65
CA LEU A 183 7.67 -15.82 -20.62
C LEU A 183 6.26 -15.73 -19.99
N LYS A 184 5.64 -14.57 -20.13
CA LYS A 184 4.26 -14.30 -19.71
C LYS A 184 3.34 -14.17 -20.92
N HIS A 185 2.20 -14.87 -20.88
CA HIS A 185 1.12 -14.65 -21.81
C HIS A 185 0.32 -13.40 -21.36
N LEU A 186 0.19 -12.41 -22.24
CA LEU A 186 -0.63 -11.22 -22.05
C LEU A 186 -1.83 -11.32 -22.98
N THR A 187 -3.01 -11.62 -22.42
CA THR A 187 -4.26 -11.64 -23.20
C THR A 187 -4.98 -10.32 -23.00
N LEU A 188 -5.05 -9.55 -24.09
CA LEU A 188 -5.64 -8.21 -24.12
C LEU A 188 -6.73 -8.19 -25.20
N ARG A 189 -7.99 -7.96 -24.81
CA ARG A 189 -9.17 -7.99 -25.72
C ARG A 189 -9.22 -9.20 -26.67
N GLY A 190 -8.90 -10.39 -26.14
CA GLY A 190 -8.92 -11.64 -26.91
C GLY A 190 -7.68 -11.89 -27.78
N VAL A 191 -6.73 -10.96 -27.86
CA VAL A 191 -5.45 -11.15 -28.54
C VAL A 191 -4.38 -11.52 -27.51
N THR A 192 -3.60 -12.58 -27.78
CA THR A 192 -2.51 -13.00 -26.89
C THR A 192 -1.19 -12.51 -27.44
N TYR A 193 -0.48 -11.76 -26.60
CA TYR A 193 0.90 -11.35 -26.78
C TYR A 193 1.81 -12.10 -25.81
N TYR A 194 3.12 -12.05 -26.03
CA TYR A 194 4.11 -12.80 -25.29
C TYR A 194 5.18 -11.86 -24.75
N GLN A 195 5.16 -11.59 -23.45
CA GLN A 195 6.17 -10.80 -22.78
C GLN A 195 7.31 -11.71 -22.33
N TYR A 196 8.49 -11.53 -22.91
CA TYR A 196 9.73 -12.10 -22.41
C TYR A 196 10.32 -11.17 -21.36
N THR A 197 10.84 -11.75 -20.29
CA THR A 197 11.46 -11.01 -19.19
C THR A 197 12.74 -11.70 -18.77
N ALA A 198 13.84 -10.95 -18.78
CA ALA A 198 15.14 -11.38 -18.27
C ALA A 198 15.49 -10.58 -17.03
N ILE A 199 15.96 -11.25 -15.98
CA ILE A 199 16.46 -10.60 -14.76
C ILE A 199 17.85 -11.12 -14.41
N ASP A 200 18.78 -10.20 -14.15
CA ASP A 200 20.02 -10.56 -13.48
C ASP A 200 19.74 -10.94 -12.02
N LYS A 201 20.18 -12.13 -11.65
CA LYS A 201 19.87 -12.69 -10.34
C LYS A 201 20.58 -11.97 -9.19
N TYR A 202 21.72 -11.36 -9.46
CA TYR A 202 22.50 -10.61 -8.47
C TYR A 202 21.94 -9.21 -8.26
N SER A 203 21.97 -8.38 -9.31
CA SER A 203 21.61 -6.96 -9.24
C SER A 203 20.10 -6.71 -9.28
N ARG A 204 19.30 -7.70 -9.74
CA ARG A 204 17.88 -7.54 -10.06
C ARG A 204 17.59 -6.63 -11.25
N LEU A 205 18.61 -6.31 -12.04
CA LEU A 205 18.45 -5.57 -13.29
C LEU A 205 17.58 -6.35 -14.25
N VAL A 206 16.63 -5.69 -14.90
CA VAL A 206 15.60 -6.32 -15.73
C VAL A 206 15.64 -5.77 -17.14
N PHE A 207 15.47 -6.65 -18.12
CA PHE A 207 15.09 -6.33 -19.49
C PHE A 207 13.82 -7.10 -19.85
N ALA A 208 12.87 -6.45 -20.51
CA ALA A 208 11.65 -7.12 -20.95
C ALA A 208 11.16 -6.55 -22.29
N LYS A 209 10.55 -7.42 -23.11
CA LYS A 209 10.01 -7.06 -24.42
C LYS A 209 8.81 -7.93 -24.78
N VAL A 210 7.85 -7.37 -25.51
CA VAL A 210 6.64 -8.03 -25.96
C VAL A 210 6.76 -8.44 -27.44
N TYR A 211 6.36 -9.66 -27.75
CA TYR A 211 6.33 -10.21 -29.10
C TYR A 211 4.94 -10.76 -29.45
N LYS A 212 4.60 -10.83 -30.75
CA LYS A 212 3.35 -11.44 -31.25
C LYS A 212 3.33 -12.97 -31.11
N ASN A 213 4.51 -13.60 -31.15
CA ASN A 213 4.63 -15.05 -31.15
C ASN A 213 5.72 -15.52 -30.17
N LYS A 214 5.52 -16.71 -29.58
CA LYS A 214 6.55 -17.40 -28.78
C LYS A 214 7.28 -18.42 -29.64
N THR A 215 8.41 -18.03 -30.18
CA THR A 215 9.29 -18.88 -30.98
C THR A 215 10.69 -18.86 -30.45
N SER A 216 11.45 -19.96 -30.63
CA SER A 216 12.87 -20.02 -30.25
C SER A 216 13.70 -18.94 -30.95
N ARG A 217 13.34 -18.52 -32.17
CA ARG A 217 13.93 -17.41 -32.89
C ARG A 217 13.71 -16.07 -32.16
N ASN A 218 12.51 -15.82 -31.69
CA ASN A 218 12.20 -14.60 -30.93
C ASN A 218 12.95 -14.59 -29.59
N THR A 219 13.10 -15.75 -28.93
CA THR A 219 13.89 -15.86 -27.70
C THR A 219 15.37 -15.56 -27.97
N LYS A 220 15.91 -16.00 -29.13
CA LYS A 220 17.27 -15.63 -29.55
C LYS A 220 17.41 -14.14 -29.76
N LEU A 221 16.49 -13.49 -30.47
CA LEU A 221 16.52 -12.03 -30.66
C LEU A 221 16.42 -11.29 -29.33
N PHE A 222 15.54 -11.75 -28.45
CA PHE A 222 15.35 -11.18 -27.11
C PHE A 222 16.63 -11.22 -26.26
N ILE A 223 17.33 -12.36 -26.22
CA ILE A 223 18.58 -12.44 -25.43
C ILE A 223 19.69 -11.58 -26.04
N GLN A 224 19.75 -11.42 -27.35
CA GLN A 224 20.72 -10.53 -28.00
C GLN A 224 20.50 -9.07 -27.62
N GLU A 225 19.24 -8.62 -27.60
CA GLU A 225 18.87 -7.28 -27.12
C GLU A 225 19.12 -7.13 -25.62
N ALA A 226 18.77 -8.15 -24.81
CA ALA A 226 19.03 -8.13 -23.38
C ALA A 226 20.54 -8.02 -23.05
N MET A 227 21.40 -8.72 -23.78
CA MET A 227 22.86 -8.64 -23.61
C MET A 227 23.38 -7.22 -23.90
N LYS A 228 22.88 -6.58 -24.97
CA LYS A 228 23.21 -5.18 -25.28
C LYS A 228 22.74 -4.24 -24.17
N TYR A 229 21.51 -4.42 -23.71
CA TYR A 229 20.92 -3.60 -22.64
C TYR A 229 21.68 -3.71 -21.32
N PHE A 230 22.06 -4.93 -20.93
CA PHE A 230 22.77 -5.16 -19.67
C PHE A 230 24.23 -4.63 -19.70
N GLY A 231 24.88 -4.58 -20.85
CA GLY A 231 26.22 -4.04 -21.00
C GLY A 231 27.36 -4.81 -20.30
N PHE A 232 27.04 -5.94 -19.65
CA PHE A 232 28.00 -6.83 -19.00
C PHE A 232 27.95 -8.25 -19.58
N SER A 233 29.01 -9.02 -19.38
CA SER A 233 29.10 -10.41 -19.84
C SER A 233 28.14 -11.32 -19.09
N ILE A 234 27.45 -12.20 -19.81
CA ILE A 234 26.56 -13.21 -19.23
C ILE A 234 27.25 -14.57 -19.24
N SER A 235 27.33 -15.23 -18.08
CA SER A 235 27.92 -16.55 -17.95
C SER A 235 26.90 -17.67 -18.06
N LYS A 236 25.76 -17.52 -17.44
CA LYS A 236 24.73 -18.57 -17.31
C LYS A 236 23.34 -18.01 -17.54
N VAL A 237 22.52 -18.74 -18.28
CA VAL A 237 21.10 -18.44 -18.48
C VAL A 237 20.27 -19.56 -17.89
N GLN A 238 19.27 -19.23 -17.10
CA GLN A 238 18.30 -20.16 -16.51
C GLN A 238 16.91 -19.90 -17.06
N THR A 239 16.25 -20.94 -17.59
CA THR A 239 14.88 -20.88 -18.11
C THR A 239 14.04 -22.01 -17.52
N ASP A 240 12.73 -21.99 -17.78
CA ASP A 240 11.88 -23.17 -17.64
C ASP A 240 12.10 -24.17 -18.81
N ASN A 241 11.20 -25.20 -18.91
CA ASN A 241 11.29 -26.22 -19.97
C ASN A 241 10.40 -25.87 -21.19
N GLY A 242 10.07 -24.62 -21.43
CA GLY A 242 9.29 -24.19 -22.57
C GLY A 242 9.97 -24.49 -23.92
N SER A 243 9.21 -24.82 -24.93
CA SER A 243 9.73 -25.11 -26.27
C SER A 243 10.42 -23.90 -26.93
N GLU A 244 10.02 -22.69 -26.53
CA GLU A 244 10.61 -21.42 -26.92
C GLU A 244 12.06 -21.26 -26.49
N PHE A 245 12.48 -21.93 -25.43
CA PHE A 245 13.86 -21.92 -24.91
C PHE A 245 14.73 -23.04 -25.48
N MET A 246 14.20 -23.83 -26.43
CA MET A 246 14.92 -24.91 -27.11
C MET A 246 15.34 -24.48 -28.53
N GLY A 247 15.98 -25.36 -29.29
CA GLY A 247 16.26 -25.16 -30.72
C GLY A 247 17.26 -24.02 -30.99
N GLU A 248 16.86 -22.99 -31.73
CA GLU A 248 17.75 -21.90 -32.16
C GLU A 248 18.33 -21.10 -30.97
N PHE A 249 17.54 -20.91 -29.91
CA PHE A 249 17.99 -20.22 -28.72
C PHE A 249 19.10 -21.00 -27.99
N ASP A 250 18.88 -22.28 -27.72
CA ASP A 250 19.87 -23.14 -27.05
C ASP A 250 21.14 -23.32 -27.86
N LYS A 251 21.01 -23.44 -29.21
CA LYS A 251 22.16 -23.46 -30.11
C LYS A 251 22.99 -22.18 -30.04
N TYR A 252 22.29 -21.02 -30.10
CA TYR A 252 22.94 -19.72 -30.02
C TYR A 252 23.70 -19.51 -28.70
N LEU A 253 23.12 -19.86 -27.56
CA LEU A 253 23.82 -19.77 -26.27
C LEU A 253 25.12 -20.63 -26.26
N LYS A 254 25.06 -21.83 -26.83
CA LYS A 254 26.21 -22.72 -26.94
C LYS A 254 27.30 -22.12 -27.86
N GLU A 255 26.90 -21.53 -28.98
CA GLU A 255 27.82 -20.87 -29.93
C GLU A 255 28.59 -19.72 -29.28
N ILE A 256 27.94 -18.95 -28.41
CA ILE A 256 28.60 -17.81 -27.71
C ILE A 256 29.17 -18.16 -26.34
N GLY A 257 29.21 -19.48 -25.98
CA GLY A 257 29.81 -19.97 -24.75
C GLY A 257 29.05 -19.71 -23.48
N ILE A 258 27.71 -19.42 -23.55
CA ILE A 258 26.86 -19.23 -22.38
C ILE A 258 26.21 -20.56 -21.97
N GLU A 259 26.38 -20.93 -20.71
CA GLU A 259 25.78 -22.15 -20.16
C GLU A 259 24.27 -21.99 -20.00
N HIS A 260 23.48 -22.89 -20.60
CA HIS A 260 22.02 -22.91 -20.48
C HIS A 260 21.56 -23.95 -19.47
N TYR A 261 20.86 -23.52 -18.45
CA TYR A 261 20.26 -24.36 -17.40
C TYR A 261 18.75 -24.34 -17.48
N TYR A 262 18.13 -25.54 -17.44
CA TYR A 262 16.69 -25.71 -17.39
C TYR A 262 16.24 -25.91 -15.94
N SER A 263 15.15 -25.27 -15.56
CA SER A 263 14.51 -25.46 -14.25
C SER A 263 13.98 -26.89 -14.11
N TYR A 264 14.05 -27.47 -12.91
CA TYR A 264 13.48 -28.79 -12.67
C TYR A 264 11.96 -28.78 -12.89
N PRO A 265 11.39 -29.81 -13.55
CA PRO A 265 9.95 -29.93 -13.72
C PRO A 265 9.25 -29.94 -12.36
N ARG A 266 8.12 -29.25 -12.26
CA ARG A 266 7.30 -29.14 -11.04
C ARG A 266 7.98 -28.49 -9.82
N THR A 267 9.04 -27.72 -10.00
CA THR A 267 9.70 -26.95 -8.94
C THR A 267 9.57 -25.44 -9.18
N PRO A 268 8.44 -24.79 -8.80
CA PRO A 268 8.20 -23.36 -9.06
C PRO A 268 9.26 -22.43 -8.43
N LYS A 269 10.05 -22.96 -7.48
CA LYS A 269 11.03 -22.15 -6.72
C LYS A 269 12.29 -21.80 -7.50
N THR A 270 12.56 -22.45 -8.61
CA THR A 270 13.79 -22.23 -9.38
C THR A 270 13.78 -20.90 -10.14
N ASN A 271 12.61 -20.44 -10.61
CA ASN A 271 12.43 -19.17 -11.37
C ASN A 271 11.82 -18.03 -10.54
N GLY A 272 11.82 -18.10 -9.22
CA GLY A 272 11.09 -17.19 -8.34
C GLY A 272 11.46 -15.71 -8.46
N ASN A 273 12.64 -15.36 -8.98
CA ASN A 273 13.01 -13.95 -9.16
C ASN A 273 12.32 -13.36 -10.38
N VAL A 274 12.38 -14.02 -11.52
CA VAL A 274 11.74 -13.55 -12.76
C VAL A 274 10.21 -13.59 -12.64
N GLU A 275 9.64 -14.62 -12.02
CA GLU A 275 8.19 -14.68 -11.72
C GLU A 275 7.73 -13.49 -10.85
N ARG A 276 8.54 -13.10 -9.88
CA ARG A 276 8.25 -11.93 -9.03
C ARG A 276 8.28 -10.63 -9.82
N VAL A 277 9.24 -10.48 -10.72
CA VAL A 277 9.33 -9.29 -11.60
C VAL A 277 8.14 -9.24 -12.55
N ILE A 278 7.82 -10.34 -13.22
CA ILE A 278 6.65 -10.43 -14.11
C ILE A 278 5.39 -10.00 -13.36
N ARG A 279 5.19 -10.49 -12.15
CA ARG A 279 4.06 -10.07 -11.31
C ARG A 279 4.10 -8.59 -10.95
N THR A 280 5.29 -8.04 -10.68
CA THR A 280 5.46 -6.62 -10.38
C THR A 280 5.12 -5.76 -11.61
N ILE A 281 5.57 -6.16 -12.80
CA ILE A 281 5.19 -5.51 -14.07
C ILE A 281 3.67 -5.57 -14.27
N GLU A 282 3.06 -6.72 -14.03
CA GLU A 282 1.61 -6.91 -14.15
C GLU A 282 0.83 -5.98 -13.19
N GLU A 283 1.27 -5.88 -11.93
CA GLU A 283 0.61 -5.08 -10.90
C GLU A 283 0.89 -3.57 -11.03
N GLU A 284 2.03 -3.18 -11.54
CA GLU A 284 2.47 -1.77 -11.59
C GLU A 284 2.34 -1.13 -12.98
N LEU A 285 2.21 -1.92 -14.05
CA LEU A 285 2.04 -1.45 -15.41
C LEU A 285 0.72 -1.93 -16.00
N TRP A 286 0.55 -3.23 -16.27
CA TRP A 286 -0.57 -3.74 -17.06
C TRP A 286 -1.96 -3.56 -16.43
N PHE A 287 -2.05 -3.44 -15.11
CA PHE A 287 -3.31 -3.20 -14.40
C PHE A 287 -3.64 -1.73 -14.16
N ILE A 288 -2.75 -0.81 -14.48
CA ILE A 288 -2.90 0.62 -14.12
C ILE A 288 -3.06 1.50 -15.37
N GLU A 289 -2.37 1.17 -16.44
CA GLU A 289 -2.36 1.97 -17.66
C GLU A 289 -3.57 1.64 -18.56
N GLY A 290 -4.18 2.68 -19.12
CA GLY A 290 -5.13 2.55 -20.23
C GLY A 290 -4.36 2.17 -21.50
N ILE A 291 -4.49 0.92 -21.93
CA ILE A 291 -3.60 0.33 -22.95
C ILE A 291 -4.22 0.43 -24.33
N ASP A 292 -3.52 1.07 -25.27
CA ASP A 292 -3.71 0.86 -26.70
C ASP A 292 -2.92 -0.41 -27.10
N TYR A 293 -3.58 -1.33 -27.85
CA TYR A 293 -3.15 -2.73 -28.00
C TYR A 293 -2.19 -2.97 -29.18
N THR A 294 -1.53 -1.95 -29.69
CA THR A 294 -0.47 -2.12 -30.68
C THR A 294 0.82 -2.60 -30.01
N ILE A 295 1.57 -3.49 -30.69
CA ILE A 295 2.80 -4.05 -30.12
C ILE A 295 3.85 -2.97 -29.84
N ASP A 296 3.89 -1.93 -30.67
CA ASP A 296 4.84 -0.82 -30.50
C ASP A 296 4.50 0.02 -29.28
N HIS A 297 3.21 0.26 -29.05
CA HIS A 297 2.74 0.96 -27.85
C HIS A 297 3.01 0.12 -26.59
N LEU A 298 2.72 -1.20 -26.62
CA LEU A 298 3.03 -2.09 -25.50
C LEU A 298 4.52 -2.09 -25.15
N ASN A 299 5.39 -2.12 -26.17
CA ASN A 299 6.84 -2.07 -25.96
C ASN A 299 7.28 -0.70 -25.46
N SER A 300 6.76 0.41 -25.96
CA SER A 300 7.08 1.75 -25.46
C SER A 300 6.69 1.94 -23.97
N LEU A 301 5.51 1.45 -23.58
CA LEU A 301 5.09 1.48 -22.17
C LEU A 301 6.00 0.61 -21.28
N LEU A 302 6.32 -0.59 -21.78
CA LEU A 302 7.16 -1.53 -21.05
C LEU A 302 8.58 -0.99 -20.88
N GLU A 303 9.17 -0.39 -21.92
CA GLU A 303 10.51 0.23 -21.88
C GLU A 303 10.58 1.34 -20.84
N LYS A 304 9.66 2.30 -20.85
CA LYS A 304 9.56 3.35 -19.84
C LYS A 304 9.42 2.78 -18.42
N TYR A 305 8.65 1.69 -18.28
CA TYR A 305 8.49 1.04 -16.99
C TYR A 305 9.78 0.35 -16.53
N ILE A 306 10.51 -0.34 -17.45
CA ILE A 306 11.78 -1.00 -17.15
C ILE A 306 12.84 0.01 -16.75
N GLU A 307 12.92 1.16 -17.40
CA GLU A 307 13.80 2.26 -16.98
C GLU A 307 13.48 2.70 -15.54
N LYS A 308 12.21 2.96 -15.26
CA LYS A 308 11.76 3.30 -13.89
C LYS A 308 12.07 2.19 -12.89
N TYR A 309 11.87 0.92 -13.25
CA TYR A 309 12.16 -0.24 -12.41
C TYR A 309 13.65 -0.34 -12.09
N ASN A 310 14.50 -0.16 -13.07
CA ASN A 310 15.94 -0.35 -12.95
C ASN A 310 16.67 0.83 -12.30
N PHE A 311 16.29 2.06 -12.61
CA PHE A 311 17.05 3.25 -12.23
C PHE A 311 16.40 4.10 -11.14
N VAL A 312 15.09 3.97 -10.92
CA VAL A 312 14.35 4.84 -10.00
C VAL A 312 13.73 4.08 -8.84
N ARG A 313 13.22 2.88 -9.08
CA ARG A 313 12.45 2.13 -8.10
C ARG A 313 13.33 1.52 -7.00
N PRO A 314 13.17 1.90 -5.70
CA PRO A 314 13.94 1.28 -4.61
C PRO A 314 13.51 -0.17 -4.35
N HIS A 315 14.47 -1.06 -4.15
CA HIS A 315 14.22 -2.49 -3.91
C HIS A 315 14.61 -2.91 -2.48
N CYS A 316 13.65 -3.40 -1.70
CA CYS A 316 13.88 -3.85 -0.33
C CYS A 316 14.96 -4.95 -0.25
N SER A 317 14.98 -5.88 -1.22
CA SER A 317 15.95 -6.98 -1.26
C SER A 317 17.39 -6.52 -1.57
N LEU A 318 17.56 -5.29 -2.03
CA LEU A 318 18.84 -4.65 -2.33
C LEU A 318 19.21 -3.57 -1.31
N GLY A 319 18.59 -3.58 -0.13
CA GLY A 319 18.79 -2.53 0.87
C GLY A 319 18.28 -1.16 0.38
N TYR A 320 17.21 -1.17 -0.39
CA TYR A 320 16.59 0.00 -1.03
C TYR A 320 17.42 0.68 -2.11
N ARG A 321 18.51 0.06 -2.56
CA ARG A 321 19.19 0.49 -3.79
C ARG A 321 18.37 0.12 -5.01
N THR A 322 18.60 0.82 -6.11
CA THR A 322 18.06 0.45 -7.42
C THR A 322 18.85 -0.71 -8.02
N PRO A 323 18.27 -1.50 -8.94
CA PRO A 323 19.01 -2.54 -9.67
C PRO A 323 20.25 -2.01 -10.39
N ALA A 324 20.17 -0.83 -11.00
CA ALA A 324 21.29 -0.20 -11.70
C ALA A 324 22.45 0.18 -10.76
N GLU A 325 22.14 0.73 -9.57
CA GLU A 325 23.17 1.01 -8.56
C GLU A 325 23.91 -0.24 -8.09
N VAL A 326 23.24 -1.40 -8.10
CA VAL A 326 23.87 -2.67 -7.73
C VAL A 326 24.63 -3.29 -8.89
N ALA A 327 24.13 -3.12 -10.13
CA ALA A 327 24.77 -3.67 -11.33
C ALA A 327 26.05 -2.92 -11.71
N TYR A 328 26.01 -1.59 -11.64
CA TYR A 328 27.05 -0.72 -12.21
C TYR A 328 27.79 0.15 -11.18
N GLY A 329 27.33 0.14 -9.91
CA GLY A 329 27.87 1.02 -8.87
C GLY A 329 27.12 2.35 -8.73
N ASN A 330 27.47 3.11 -7.69
CA ASN A 330 26.84 4.41 -7.42
C ASN A 330 27.43 5.47 -8.39
N GLY A 331 26.58 6.13 -9.18
CA GLY A 331 26.96 7.27 -10.02
C GLY A 331 26.49 7.23 -11.47
N ILE A 332 25.93 6.11 -11.94
CA ILE A 332 25.43 6.03 -13.32
C ILE A 332 24.03 6.60 -13.39
N LYS A 333 23.87 7.74 -14.08
CA LYS A 333 22.58 8.33 -14.43
C LYS A 333 22.05 7.73 -15.73
N ASN A 334 20.70 7.73 -15.88
CA ASN A 334 19.96 7.16 -17.04
C ASN A 334 20.52 7.51 -18.44
N SER A 335 21.24 8.60 -18.58
CA SER A 335 21.77 9.09 -19.88
C SER A 335 23.07 8.42 -20.35
N GLU A 336 23.73 7.62 -19.52
CA GLU A 336 25.07 7.05 -19.85
C GLU A 336 25.04 5.57 -20.26
N VAL A 337 23.88 4.90 -20.12
CA VAL A 337 23.74 3.45 -20.40
C VAL A 337 23.07 3.16 -21.76
N VAL A 338 22.53 4.20 -22.42
CA VAL A 338 21.86 4.08 -23.72
C VAL A 338 22.81 4.58 -24.82
N LEU A 339 23.83 3.82 -25.10
CA LEU A 339 24.63 3.89 -26.35
C LEU A 339 24.88 2.49 -26.90
#